data_f134187f145958fd9b2c8832fe0538fb
#
_entry.id   f134187f145958fd9b2c8832fe0538fb
#
_cell.length_a   1.000
_cell.length_b   1.000
_cell.length_c   1.000
_cell.angle_alpha   90.00
_cell.angle_beta   90.00
_cell.angle_gamma   90.00
#
_symmetry.space_group_name_H-M   'P 1'
#
loop_
_entity.id
_entity.type
_entity.pdbx_description
1 polymer ?
#
loop_
_entity_poly.entity_id
_entity_poly.type
_entity_poly.pdbx_seq_one_letter_code
_entity_poly.pdbx_strand_id
1 'polypeptide(L)'
;MFRIGFIKFIFAFFCVFSSSAQIIEESELAVITREDWKANPPVMEIIPHKPQFITIHHTGMPQKPDLSIEKKLQALQQFSQKDSPMADGSIKKAWPDVPYHFYIATSGKIAEGRDINFQGDSNTDYDLNGHVLIVVEGDFNKEKLLPEQWESLKRLVSFISSEYDISRETISGHKDQAETTCPGSDLYSKLPLLKVEHPVKIGAERLFENEYFDLIRNKKIGVVTNHTGLLPNGEHIVDLLHQNPDTKLTMLFGPEHGIRGEEDTHVTDSKDEKTGLPVISLYGKTRKPTTEMLKEVDVLIFDIQDIGARYYTYIKTMLLVQEAAAENDIPFIVLDRPNAIGGIYVDGPVGKPGEPVTDIDMLPITHGMTVGELATMFNQEREKSGLPSADLQVIPMENYEREHWYDQTGLPWIKPSPNMLTLTTAAFYPATCLLEGTNLSEGRGTLQPFEFIAAPWIKPEELITQLQSYDLDGISYETTRITPQQMVDGIEIYPPKFMDEEIPAVEMSLTDRKNFKSVEAGIYILHALKKLYPEELEWRKPRLDGLLKTDKVRIALDAGKQPQEIIQTWQEDLKSFKKIRAQYLLY
;
A
#
# COMPACT_ATOMS: atom_id res chain seq x y z
N MET A 1 -64.88 37.68 30.38
CA MET A 1 -64.58 37.73 31.83
C MET A 1 -63.56 36.60 32.12
N PHE A 2 -62.35 36.94 32.44
CA PHE A 2 -61.50 36.41 33.48
C PHE A 2 -61.69 34.90 33.86
N ARG A 3 -60.73 33.98 33.93
CA ARG A 3 -59.38 34.03 34.50
C ARG A 3 -58.70 32.65 34.47
N ILE A 4 -57.38 32.62 34.31
CA ILE A 4 -56.34 31.89 35.10
C ILE A 4 -56.47 30.33 35.14
N GLY A 5 -55.65 29.51 34.58
CA GLY A 5 -54.18 29.39 34.73
C GLY A 5 -53.81 28.41 35.87
N PHE A 6 -53.48 27.16 35.54
CA PHE A 6 -52.65 26.35 36.46
C PHE A 6 -51.66 25.50 35.66
N ILE A 7 -50.40 25.81 35.86
CA ILE A 7 -49.23 25.08 35.37
C ILE A 7 -49.04 23.87 36.25
N LYS A 8 -48.99 22.65 35.68
CA LYS A 8 -48.46 21.48 36.34
C LYS A 8 -47.07 21.20 35.80
N PHE A 9 -46.07 21.38 36.66
CA PHE A 9 -44.71 20.89 36.48
C PHE A 9 -44.69 19.37 36.53
N ILE A 10 -44.23 18.74 35.45
CA ILE A 10 -43.81 17.33 35.48
C ILE A 10 -42.27 17.36 35.44
N PHE A 11 -41.64 16.93 36.54
CA PHE A 11 -40.21 16.68 36.60
C PHE A 11 -39.92 15.38 35.82
N ALA A 12 -39.33 15.48 34.67
CA ALA A 12 -38.72 14.38 34.01
C ALA A 12 -37.23 14.34 34.40
N PHE A 13 -36.86 13.28 35.11
CA PHE A 13 -35.48 12.97 35.45
C PHE A 13 -34.76 12.53 34.17
N PHE A 14 -33.99 13.43 33.57
CA PHE A 14 -33.03 13.09 32.55
C PHE A 14 -31.74 12.62 33.22
N CYS A 15 -31.46 11.32 33.19
CA CYS A 15 -30.11 10.80 33.39
C CYS A 15 -29.23 11.27 32.25
N VAL A 16 -28.41 12.28 32.51
CA VAL A 16 -27.34 12.70 31.60
C VAL A 16 -26.19 11.68 31.79
N PHE A 17 -26.11 10.73 30.86
CA PHE A 17 -24.83 10.05 30.63
C PHE A 17 -23.91 11.06 29.95
N SER A 18 -22.97 11.60 30.70
CA SER A 18 -21.86 12.37 30.16
C SER A 18 -20.89 11.40 29.49
N SER A 19 -21.05 11.20 28.18
CA SER A 19 -19.95 10.77 27.34
C SER A 19 -19.02 11.99 27.21
N SER A 20 -17.88 11.92 27.88
CA SER A 20 -16.78 12.84 27.63
C SER A 20 -16.13 12.48 26.27
N ALA A 21 -16.80 12.78 25.17
CA ALA A 21 -16.12 13.03 23.93
C ALA A 21 -15.29 14.30 24.15
N GLN A 22 -13.99 14.18 24.23
CA GLN A 22 -13.09 15.32 24.06
C GLN A 22 -13.35 15.85 22.65
N ILE A 23 -14.15 16.92 22.57
CA ILE A 23 -14.18 17.78 21.40
C ILE A 23 -12.77 18.36 21.34
N ILE A 24 -11.95 17.85 20.41
CA ILE A 24 -10.72 18.54 19.99
C ILE A 24 -11.25 19.82 19.34
N GLU A 25 -11.15 20.95 20.05
CA GLU A 25 -11.33 22.25 19.43
C GLU A 25 -10.40 22.29 18.22
N GLU A 26 -10.96 22.40 17.01
CA GLU A 26 -10.23 22.78 15.81
C GLU A 26 -9.58 24.14 16.09
N SER A 27 -8.33 24.11 16.54
CA SER A 27 -7.55 25.34 16.68
C SER A 27 -7.44 25.95 15.27
N GLU A 28 -7.88 27.20 15.12
CA GLU A 28 -7.73 27.96 13.87
C GLU A 28 -6.33 27.77 13.29
N LEU A 29 -6.26 27.52 11.98
CA LEU A 29 -4.99 27.35 11.28
C LEU A 29 -4.21 28.67 11.34
N ALA A 30 -3.16 28.74 12.15
CA ALA A 30 -2.34 29.94 12.28
C ALA A 30 -1.49 30.13 11.00
N VAL A 31 -1.89 31.07 10.16
CA VAL A 31 -1.19 31.43 8.92
C VAL A 31 -0.61 32.82 9.04
N ILE A 32 0.69 32.97 8.77
CA ILE A 32 1.37 34.27 8.66
C ILE A 32 0.91 34.93 7.37
N THR A 33 0.23 36.06 7.50
CA THR A 33 -0.34 36.76 6.36
C THR A 33 0.72 37.47 5.51
N ARG A 34 0.35 37.88 4.31
CA ARG A 34 1.19 38.71 3.43
C ARG A 34 1.61 40.02 4.10
N GLU A 35 0.74 40.60 4.94
CA GLU A 35 1.04 41.82 5.71
C GLU A 35 2.10 41.57 6.78
N ASP A 36 1.99 40.46 7.52
CA ASP A 36 2.93 40.09 8.59
C ASP A 36 4.37 39.94 8.07
N TRP A 37 4.56 39.28 6.91
CA TRP A 37 5.89 39.14 6.33
C TRP A 37 6.30 40.31 5.41
N LYS A 38 5.46 41.36 5.31
CA LYS A 38 5.72 42.61 4.56
C LYS A 38 5.93 42.35 3.07
N ALA A 39 5.03 41.62 2.43
CA ALA A 39 5.04 41.36 1.01
C ALA A 39 5.01 42.65 0.18
N ASN A 40 5.83 42.72 -0.86
CA ASN A 40 5.70 43.74 -1.88
C ASN A 40 4.46 43.48 -2.75
N PRO A 41 3.88 44.52 -3.38
CA PRO A 41 2.85 44.30 -4.38
C PRO A 41 3.39 43.54 -5.60
N PRO A 42 2.53 42.86 -6.37
CA PRO A 42 2.91 42.27 -7.65
C PRO A 42 3.49 43.30 -8.61
N VAL A 43 4.50 42.88 -9.39
CA VAL A 43 5.21 43.77 -10.34
C VAL A 43 4.62 43.80 -11.75
N MET A 44 3.64 42.91 -12.01
CA MET A 44 2.87 42.82 -13.26
C MET A 44 1.47 42.23 -12.98
N GLU A 45 0.62 42.18 -13.99
CA GLU A 45 -0.72 41.62 -13.90
C GLU A 45 -0.70 40.14 -13.52
N ILE A 46 -1.62 39.73 -12.65
CA ILE A 46 -1.79 38.36 -12.19
C ILE A 46 -3.09 37.82 -12.80
N ILE A 47 -3.05 36.56 -13.28
CA ILE A 47 -4.18 35.88 -13.92
C ILE A 47 -5.11 35.32 -12.85
N PRO A 48 -6.39 35.72 -12.79
CA PRO A 48 -7.33 35.14 -11.83
C PRO A 48 -7.70 33.71 -12.22
N HIS A 49 -7.93 32.86 -11.20
CA HIS A 49 -8.47 31.52 -11.39
C HIS A 49 -9.39 31.11 -10.23
N LYS A 50 -10.04 29.96 -10.36
CA LYS A 50 -10.79 29.32 -9.27
C LYS A 50 -10.01 28.10 -8.81
N PRO A 51 -9.69 27.96 -7.50
CA PRO A 51 -9.07 26.76 -6.94
C PRO A 51 -9.86 25.48 -7.25
N GLN A 52 -9.18 24.43 -7.73
CA GLN A 52 -9.77 23.13 -8.11
C GLN A 52 -8.84 21.94 -7.80
N PHE A 53 -7.53 22.17 -7.74
CA PHE A 53 -6.49 21.15 -7.57
C PHE A 53 -5.50 21.61 -6.52
N ILE A 54 -4.83 20.67 -5.84
CA ILE A 54 -3.72 20.97 -4.92
C ILE A 54 -2.46 20.32 -5.46
N THR A 55 -1.40 21.11 -5.67
CA THR A 55 -0.10 20.62 -6.11
C THR A 55 0.97 20.91 -5.07
N ILE A 56 1.63 19.85 -4.62
CA ILE A 56 2.66 19.91 -3.59
C ILE A 56 4.04 20.06 -4.25
N HIS A 57 4.79 21.02 -3.74
CA HIS A 57 6.14 21.33 -4.17
C HIS A 57 7.12 21.24 -3.00
N HIS A 58 8.43 21.15 -3.31
CA HIS A 58 9.50 21.46 -2.38
C HIS A 58 10.31 22.67 -2.91
N THR A 59 11.08 23.30 -2.02
CA THR A 59 11.98 24.39 -2.45
C THR A 59 13.14 23.88 -3.30
N GLY A 60 13.50 22.59 -3.23
CA GLY A 60 14.70 22.02 -3.85
C GLY A 60 16.01 22.56 -3.29
N MET A 61 15.95 23.28 -2.18
CA MET A 61 17.09 23.89 -1.49
C MET A 61 17.21 23.28 -0.09
N PRO A 62 18.43 23.18 0.48
CA PRO A 62 18.59 22.69 1.84
C PRO A 62 17.74 23.45 2.86
N GLN A 63 17.23 22.73 3.86
CA GLN A 63 16.51 23.28 5.00
C GLN A 63 17.34 24.35 5.72
N LYS A 64 16.70 25.46 6.12
CA LYS A 64 17.33 26.60 6.80
C LYS A 64 16.62 26.93 8.12
N PRO A 65 16.76 26.09 9.17
CA PRO A 65 16.02 26.26 10.42
C PRO A 65 16.31 27.60 11.13
N ASP A 66 17.50 28.15 10.97
CA ASP A 66 17.94 29.40 11.63
C ASP A 66 17.38 30.67 10.99
N LEU A 67 16.75 30.57 9.81
CA LEU A 67 16.20 31.73 9.10
C LEU A 67 14.70 31.82 9.34
N SER A 68 14.20 33.02 9.69
CA SER A 68 12.76 33.21 9.89
C SER A 68 11.98 33.10 8.57
N ILE A 69 10.73 32.66 8.65
CA ILE A 69 9.86 32.44 7.48
C ILE A 69 9.65 33.75 6.68
N GLU A 70 9.55 34.89 7.36
CA GLU A 70 9.38 36.20 6.75
C GLU A 70 10.57 36.54 5.83
N LYS A 71 11.80 36.31 6.34
CA LYS A 71 13.02 36.52 5.54
C LYS A 71 13.12 35.57 4.35
N LYS A 72 12.66 34.34 4.51
CA LYS A 72 12.63 33.34 3.42
C LYS A 72 11.67 33.77 2.32
N LEU A 73 10.46 34.22 2.68
CA LEU A 73 9.48 34.70 1.71
C LEU A 73 9.90 36.01 1.03
N GLN A 74 10.47 36.95 1.78
CA GLN A 74 11.01 38.17 1.20
C GLN A 74 12.11 37.88 0.16
N ALA A 75 13.01 36.95 0.48
CA ALA A 75 14.07 36.52 -0.46
C ALA A 75 13.48 35.80 -1.68
N LEU A 76 12.49 34.92 -1.48
CA LEU A 76 11.80 34.24 -2.57
C LEU A 76 11.07 35.24 -3.47
N GLN A 77 10.38 36.22 -2.92
CA GLN A 77 9.68 37.25 -3.69
C GLN A 77 10.68 38.09 -4.52
N GLN A 78 11.79 38.52 -3.90
CA GLN A 78 12.82 39.27 -4.61
C GLN A 78 13.43 38.48 -5.77
N PHE A 79 13.65 37.17 -5.59
CA PHE A 79 14.13 36.30 -6.67
C PHE A 79 13.06 36.11 -7.73
N SER A 80 11.79 35.95 -7.34
CA SER A 80 10.67 35.69 -8.24
C SER A 80 10.39 36.87 -9.15
N GLN A 81 10.44 38.09 -8.63
CA GLN A 81 10.09 39.34 -9.34
C GLN A 81 11.22 39.88 -10.24
N LYS A 82 12.30 39.10 -10.46
CA LYS A 82 13.44 39.50 -11.32
C LYS A 82 13.79 38.39 -12.30
N ASP A 83 14.35 38.82 -13.44
CA ASP A 83 15.06 37.90 -14.35
C ASP A 83 16.29 37.34 -13.61
N SER A 84 16.46 36.04 -13.62
CA SER A 84 17.56 35.36 -12.90
C SER A 84 18.17 34.23 -13.71
N PRO A 85 19.51 34.09 -13.73
CA PRO A 85 20.16 32.97 -14.40
C PRO A 85 19.85 31.65 -13.69
N MET A 86 19.57 30.62 -14.46
CA MET A 86 19.38 29.26 -14.01
C MET A 86 20.66 28.44 -14.10
N ALA A 87 20.73 27.31 -13.38
CA ALA A 87 21.91 26.45 -13.36
C ALA A 87 22.22 25.81 -14.72
N ASP A 88 21.24 25.65 -15.60
CA ASP A 88 21.37 25.14 -16.96
C ASP A 88 21.81 26.21 -17.99
N GLY A 89 22.02 27.46 -17.54
CA GLY A 89 22.40 28.59 -18.36
C GLY A 89 21.23 29.35 -19.00
N SER A 90 20.00 28.92 -18.79
CA SER A 90 18.78 29.64 -19.18
C SER A 90 18.53 30.84 -18.26
N ILE A 91 17.61 31.73 -18.66
CA ILE A 91 17.18 32.87 -17.85
C ILE A 91 15.71 32.66 -17.45
N LYS A 92 15.50 32.47 -16.14
CA LYS A 92 14.15 32.55 -15.55
C LYS A 92 13.67 34.00 -15.74
N LYS A 93 12.53 34.16 -16.37
CA LYS A 93 11.86 35.47 -16.47
C LYS A 93 11.21 35.87 -15.14
N ALA A 94 11.11 37.18 -14.95
CA ALA A 94 10.41 37.72 -13.80
C ALA A 94 8.95 37.22 -13.75
N TRP A 95 8.51 36.83 -12.57
CA TRP A 95 7.12 36.49 -12.27
C TRP A 95 6.44 37.67 -11.57
N PRO A 96 5.09 37.73 -11.59
CA PRO A 96 4.37 38.81 -10.90
C PRO A 96 4.66 38.88 -9.40
N ASP A 97 4.79 37.73 -8.74
CA ASP A 97 4.93 37.60 -7.30
C ASP A 97 5.63 36.26 -6.95
N VAL A 98 5.62 35.85 -5.67
CA VAL A 98 6.01 34.50 -5.27
C VAL A 98 5.17 33.46 -6.05
N PRO A 99 5.76 32.33 -6.48
CA PRO A 99 5.07 31.39 -7.36
C PRO A 99 4.02 30.53 -6.62
N TYR A 100 4.15 30.38 -5.31
CA TYR A 100 3.35 29.50 -4.48
C TYR A 100 2.29 30.27 -3.69
N HIS A 101 1.15 29.61 -3.40
CA HIS A 101 0.07 30.17 -2.59
C HIS A 101 0.37 30.05 -1.09
N PHE A 102 1.01 28.94 -0.69
CA PHE A 102 1.42 28.73 0.70
C PHE A 102 2.87 28.21 0.77
N TYR A 103 3.53 28.61 1.86
CA TYR A 103 4.89 28.19 2.19
C TYR A 103 4.89 27.57 3.60
N ILE A 104 5.47 26.36 3.73
CA ILE A 104 5.65 25.67 5.01
C ILE A 104 7.15 25.64 5.35
N ALA A 105 7.53 26.33 6.42
CA ALA A 105 8.90 26.39 6.89
C ALA A 105 9.30 25.12 7.66
N THR A 106 10.60 24.91 7.91
CA THR A 106 11.15 23.82 8.72
C THR A 106 10.54 23.74 10.15
N SER A 107 10.13 24.87 10.72
CA SER A 107 9.46 24.94 12.01
C SER A 107 7.98 24.56 11.99
N GLY A 108 7.45 24.14 10.85
CA GLY A 108 6.02 23.91 10.65
C GLY A 108 5.18 25.19 10.49
N LYS A 109 5.74 26.40 10.65
CA LYS A 109 4.99 27.63 10.41
C LYS A 109 4.52 27.70 8.97
N ILE A 110 3.27 28.12 8.77
CA ILE A 110 2.62 28.31 7.47
C ILE A 110 2.56 29.81 7.18
N ALA A 111 2.84 30.21 5.95
CA ALA A 111 2.62 31.58 5.52
C ALA A 111 1.96 31.64 4.15
N GLU A 112 1.15 32.70 3.94
CA GLU A 112 0.62 33.05 2.64
C GLU A 112 1.73 33.52 1.70
N GLY A 113 1.72 33.02 0.50
CA GLY A 113 2.53 33.50 -0.60
C GLY A 113 1.72 34.42 -1.52
N ARG A 114 1.34 33.90 -2.70
CA ARG A 114 0.39 34.58 -3.61
C ARG A 114 -1.04 34.36 -3.14
N ASP A 115 -1.92 35.33 -3.39
CA ASP A 115 -3.35 35.15 -3.16
C ASP A 115 -3.88 33.94 -3.95
N ILE A 116 -4.60 33.07 -3.26
CA ILE A 116 -5.10 31.79 -3.77
C ILE A 116 -6.05 31.91 -4.97
N ASN A 117 -6.64 33.09 -5.18
CA ASN A 117 -7.57 33.37 -6.29
C ASN A 117 -6.86 33.70 -7.61
N PHE A 118 -5.52 33.65 -7.64
CA PHE A 118 -4.73 33.95 -8.82
C PHE A 118 -3.74 32.83 -9.11
N GLN A 119 -3.51 32.53 -10.40
CA GLN A 119 -2.58 31.47 -10.83
C GLN A 119 -1.19 31.66 -10.23
N GLY A 120 -0.58 30.55 -9.82
CA GLY A 120 0.83 30.51 -9.46
C GLY A 120 1.75 30.59 -10.67
N ASP A 121 3.06 30.38 -10.45
CA ASP A 121 4.05 30.26 -11.52
C ASP A 121 4.91 28.99 -11.35
N SER A 122 5.48 28.49 -12.45
CA SER A 122 6.41 27.37 -12.47
C SER A 122 7.48 27.59 -13.55
N ASN A 123 8.65 26.97 -13.38
CA ASN A 123 9.68 26.90 -14.44
C ASN A 123 9.45 25.68 -15.38
N THR A 124 8.48 24.84 -15.10
CA THR A 124 8.08 23.70 -15.93
C THR A 124 6.79 24.02 -16.67
N ASP A 125 6.59 23.36 -17.80
CA ASP A 125 5.43 23.59 -18.66
C ASP A 125 4.27 22.66 -18.26
N TYR A 126 3.27 23.21 -17.57
CA TYR A 126 1.96 22.56 -17.31
C TYR A 126 0.89 23.62 -17.07
N ASP A 127 -0.37 23.27 -17.20
CA ASP A 127 -1.50 24.18 -16.94
C ASP A 127 -1.65 24.48 -15.44
N LEU A 128 -1.38 25.71 -15.06
CA LEU A 128 -1.47 26.20 -13.68
C LEU A 128 -2.88 26.65 -13.30
N ASN A 129 -3.83 26.63 -14.24
CA ASN A 129 -5.18 27.08 -13.98
C ASN A 129 -5.89 26.15 -12.98
N GLY A 130 -6.40 26.71 -11.89
CA GLY A 130 -7.06 25.96 -10.82
C GLY A 130 -6.12 25.34 -9.78
N HIS A 131 -4.80 25.33 -9.98
CA HIS A 131 -3.86 24.70 -9.06
C HIS A 131 -3.53 25.61 -7.87
N VAL A 132 -3.78 25.13 -6.65
CA VAL A 132 -3.25 25.69 -5.41
C VAL A 132 -1.88 25.08 -5.16
N LEU A 133 -0.83 25.90 -5.24
CA LEU A 133 0.56 25.47 -5.10
C LEU A 133 1.01 25.63 -3.65
N ILE A 134 1.34 24.50 -2.99
CA ILE A 134 1.87 24.48 -1.63
C ILE A 134 3.34 24.07 -1.70
N VAL A 135 4.26 24.91 -1.21
CA VAL A 135 5.69 24.56 -1.16
C VAL A 135 6.12 24.26 0.27
N VAL A 136 6.85 23.13 0.43
CA VAL A 136 7.49 22.74 1.69
C VAL A 136 8.98 22.97 1.59
N GLU A 137 9.58 23.61 2.61
CA GLU A 137 10.99 23.94 2.65
C GLU A 137 11.87 22.71 2.83
N GLY A 138 12.77 22.46 1.89
CA GLY A 138 13.76 21.37 1.90
C GLY A 138 14.08 20.85 0.50
N ASP A 139 15.12 20.03 0.39
CA ASP A 139 15.41 19.17 -0.77
C ASP A 139 15.09 17.71 -0.39
N PHE A 140 13.84 17.30 -0.55
CA PHE A 140 13.38 15.97 -0.12
C PHE A 140 13.81 14.81 -1.04
N ASN A 141 14.72 15.06 -1.97
CA ASN A 141 15.51 14.00 -2.60
C ASN A 141 16.76 13.64 -1.76
N LYS A 142 17.15 14.50 -0.82
CA LYS A 142 18.36 14.37 0.03
C LYS A 142 18.07 14.48 1.51
N GLU A 143 17.01 15.18 1.89
CA GLU A 143 16.62 15.45 3.27
C GLU A 143 15.29 14.75 3.60
N LYS A 144 15.02 14.61 4.90
CA LYS A 144 13.75 14.08 5.37
C LYS A 144 12.77 15.22 5.70
N LEU A 145 11.49 14.97 5.43
CA LEU A 145 10.41 15.83 5.87
C LEU A 145 10.33 15.80 7.39
N LEU A 146 10.35 16.98 8.01
CA LEU A 146 10.26 17.09 9.47
C LEU A 146 8.82 16.86 9.94
N PRO A 147 8.63 16.28 11.16
CA PRO A 147 7.30 16.04 11.71
C PRO A 147 6.43 17.30 11.76
N GLU A 148 6.98 18.45 12.14
CA GLU A 148 6.28 19.73 12.23
C GLU A 148 5.81 20.22 10.85
N GLN A 149 6.61 19.98 9.80
CA GLN A 149 6.23 20.31 8.42
C GLN A 149 5.09 19.42 7.94
N TRP A 150 5.16 18.13 8.28
CA TRP A 150 4.13 17.16 7.90
C TRP A 150 2.78 17.48 8.56
N GLU A 151 2.76 17.73 9.87
CA GLU A 151 1.53 18.09 10.57
C GLU A 151 0.90 19.38 10.01
N SER A 152 1.73 20.37 9.72
CA SER A 152 1.27 21.62 9.10
C SER A 152 0.73 21.42 7.68
N LEU A 153 1.36 20.55 6.88
CA LEU A 153 0.90 20.22 5.54
C LEU A 153 -0.47 19.52 5.57
N LYS A 154 -0.66 18.55 6.46
CA LYS A 154 -1.96 17.86 6.64
C LYS A 154 -3.07 18.85 7.01
N ARG A 155 -2.81 19.73 8.00
CA ARG A 155 -3.78 20.72 8.45
C ARG A 155 -4.12 21.72 7.35
N LEU A 156 -3.11 22.22 6.63
CA LEU A 156 -3.31 23.16 5.53
C LEU A 156 -4.11 22.55 4.39
N VAL A 157 -3.76 21.32 3.98
CA VAL A 157 -4.49 20.58 2.93
C VAL A 157 -5.94 20.34 3.34
N SER A 158 -6.18 19.93 4.61
CA SER A 158 -7.54 19.73 5.13
C SER A 158 -8.35 21.03 5.06
N PHE A 159 -7.78 22.14 5.53
CA PHE A 159 -8.40 23.46 5.49
C PHE A 159 -8.75 23.90 4.05
N ILE A 160 -7.78 23.83 3.13
CA ILE A 160 -7.98 24.24 1.74
C ILE A 160 -9.03 23.36 1.04
N SER A 161 -8.98 22.04 1.25
CA SER A 161 -9.95 21.12 0.67
C SER A 161 -11.37 21.42 1.14
N SER A 162 -11.55 21.70 2.42
CA SER A 162 -12.86 22.05 3.00
C SER A 162 -13.34 23.44 2.59
N GLU A 163 -12.49 24.48 2.68
CA GLU A 163 -12.87 25.86 2.43
C GLU A 163 -13.20 26.13 0.95
N TYR A 164 -12.49 25.48 0.03
CA TYR A 164 -12.65 25.70 -1.41
C TYR A 164 -13.38 24.56 -2.13
N ASP A 165 -13.91 23.56 -1.40
CA ASP A 165 -14.59 22.38 -1.94
C ASP A 165 -13.71 21.64 -2.99
N ILE A 166 -12.43 21.43 -2.64
CA ILE A 166 -11.46 20.75 -3.49
C ILE A 166 -11.36 19.28 -3.06
N SER A 167 -11.68 18.37 -3.98
CA SER A 167 -11.54 16.93 -3.74
C SER A 167 -10.08 16.57 -3.42
N ARG A 168 -9.86 15.82 -2.34
CA ARG A 168 -8.52 15.32 -1.96
C ARG A 168 -7.89 14.39 -3.01
N GLU A 169 -8.70 13.78 -3.87
CA GLU A 169 -8.21 12.98 -5.00
C GLU A 169 -7.39 13.81 -5.99
N THR A 170 -7.61 15.13 -6.04
CA THR A 170 -6.86 16.04 -6.91
C THR A 170 -5.48 16.43 -6.38
N ILE A 171 -5.12 15.99 -5.17
CA ILE A 171 -3.80 16.25 -4.58
C ILE A 171 -2.74 15.51 -5.38
N SER A 172 -1.73 16.24 -5.84
CA SER A 172 -0.64 15.70 -6.64
C SER A 172 0.71 16.30 -6.24
N GLY A 173 1.79 15.65 -6.58
CA GLY A 173 3.12 16.26 -6.57
C GLY A 173 3.39 16.98 -7.89
N HIS A 174 4.32 17.92 -7.91
CA HIS A 174 4.71 18.62 -9.14
C HIS A 174 5.15 17.66 -10.26
N LYS A 175 5.84 16.57 -9.93
CA LYS A 175 6.25 15.54 -10.91
C LYS A 175 5.10 14.80 -11.58
N ASP A 176 3.89 14.87 -11.05
CA ASP A 176 2.70 14.28 -11.68
C ASP A 176 2.13 15.20 -12.77
N GLN A 177 2.58 16.47 -12.81
CA GLN A 177 2.15 17.49 -13.76
C GLN A 177 3.20 17.79 -14.83
N ALA A 178 4.49 17.58 -14.53
CA ALA A 178 5.60 17.92 -15.41
C ALA A 178 6.83 17.05 -15.16
N GLU A 179 7.76 17.01 -16.10
CA GLU A 179 9.04 16.30 -15.96
C GLU A 179 9.94 17.03 -14.95
N THR A 180 9.94 16.57 -13.70
CA THR A 180 10.72 17.13 -12.57
C THR A 180 10.88 16.12 -11.44
N THR A 181 11.86 16.35 -10.55
CA THR A 181 12.01 15.56 -9.32
C THR A 181 11.25 16.16 -8.12
N CYS A 182 10.61 17.32 -8.28
CA CYS A 182 9.79 17.97 -7.26
C CYS A 182 8.48 17.18 -7.01
N PRO A 183 8.04 16.91 -5.77
CA PRO A 183 8.47 17.53 -4.51
C PRO A 183 9.59 16.78 -3.76
N GLY A 184 10.33 15.89 -4.42
CA GLY A 184 11.35 15.05 -3.81
C GLY A 184 10.78 13.71 -3.30
N SER A 185 11.60 12.66 -3.34
CA SER A 185 11.15 11.28 -3.11
C SER A 185 10.55 11.06 -1.72
N ASP A 186 11.13 11.65 -0.65
CA ASP A 186 10.63 11.48 0.72
C ASP A 186 9.24 12.12 0.91
N LEU A 187 9.03 13.35 0.45
CA LEU A 187 7.72 14.02 0.53
C LEU A 187 6.69 13.36 -0.39
N TYR A 188 7.10 13.00 -1.61
CA TYR A 188 6.20 12.39 -2.59
C TYR A 188 5.62 11.06 -2.10
N SER A 189 6.42 10.23 -1.44
CA SER A 189 5.97 8.94 -0.90
C SER A 189 4.85 9.07 0.15
N LYS A 190 4.68 10.27 0.74
CA LYS A 190 3.68 10.56 1.77
C LYS A 190 2.39 11.20 1.23
N LEU A 191 2.35 11.58 -0.06
CA LEU A 191 1.16 12.25 -0.65
C LEU A 191 -0.12 11.40 -0.59
N PRO A 192 -0.09 10.05 -0.71
CA PRO A 192 -1.29 9.23 -0.54
C PRO A 192 -2.00 9.47 0.79
N LEU A 193 -1.25 9.73 1.89
CA LEU A 193 -1.82 10.05 3.20
C LEU A 193 -2.64 11.35 3.24
N LEU A 194 -2.39 12.28 2.30
CA LEU A 194 -3.14 13.54 2.19
C LEU A 194 -4.47 13.37 1.45
N LYS A 195 -4.58 12.32 0.60
CA LYS A 195 -5.76 12.07 -0.23
C LYS A 195 -6.93 11.52 0.56
N VAL A 196 -6.66 10.84 1.65
CA VAL A 196 -7.67 10.18 2.48
C VAL A 196 -7.96 11.06 3.70
N GLU A 197 -9.23 11.31 3.96
CA GLU A 197 -9.65 12.15 5.10
C GLU A 197 -9.34 11.48 6.43
N HIS A 198 -9.62 10.18 6.51
CA HIS A 198 -9.33 9.34 7.67
C HIS A 198 -8.40 8.19 7.24
N PRO A 199 -7.07 8.40 7.18
CA PRO A 199 -6.14 7.34 6.83
C PRO A 199 -6.29 6.12 7.74
N VAL A 200 -6.08 4.94 7.17
CA VAL A 200 -6.06 3.71 7.94
C VAL A 200 -4.91 3.76 8.93
N LYS A 201 -5.23 3.50 10.21
CA LYS A 201 -4.25 3.31 11.25
C LYS A 201 -4.00 1.81 11.40
N ILE A 202 -2.82 1.36 11.07
CA ILE A 202 -2.47 -0.07 11.07
C ILE A 202 -2.25 -0.62 12.48
N GLY A 203 -2.34 -1.94 12.64
CA GLY A 203 -2.11 -2.61 13.92
C GLY A 203 -0.74 -2.28 14.55
N ALA A 204 0.29 -2.03 13.72
CA ALA A 204 1.62 -1.64 14.20
C ALA A 204 1.65 -0.27 14.89
N GLU A 205 0.85 0.70 14.44
CA GLU A 205 0.71 1.98 15.14
C GLU A 205 -0.05 1.81 16.45
N ARG A 206 -1.11 1.00 16.42
CA ARG A 206 -1.97 0.75 17.57
C ARG A 206 -1.32 -0.07 18.69
N LEU A 207 -0.31 -0.88 18.36
CA LEU A 207 0.46 -1.63 19.37
C LEU A 207 1.01 -0.73 20.48
N PHE A 208 1.34 0.54 20.17
CA PHE A 208 1.87 1.50 21.13
C PHE A 208 0.78 2.29 21.88
N GLU A 209 -0.50 2.05 21.62
CA GLU A 209 -1.60 2.58 22.42
C GLU A 209 -1.66 1.87 23.80
N ASN A 210 -2.09 2.60 24.83
CA ASN A 210 -2.14 2.05 26.19
C ASN A 210 -2.93 0.74 26.28
N GLU A 211 -3.97 0.59 25.47
CA GLU A 211 -4.82 -0.60 25.40
C GLU A 211 -4.04 -1.87 25.02
N TYR A 212 -3.08 -1.76 24.10
CA TYR A 212 -2.35 -2.93 23.57
C TYR A 212 -0.92 -3.03 24.08
N PHE A 213 -0.33 -1.91 24.54
CA PHE A 213 1.08 -1.87 24.93
C PHE A 213 1.40 -2.80 26.12
N ASP A 214 0.43 -3.03 27.01
CA ASP A 214 0.61 -3.94 28.14
C ASP A 214 0.79 -5.41 27.72
N LEU A 215 0.38 -5.78 26.51
CA LEU A 215 0.61 -7.12 25.93
C LEU A 215 2.11 -7.43 25.76
N ILE A 216 2.95 -6.40 25.60
CA ILE A 216 4.38 -6.52 25.30
C ILE A 216 5.29 -5.90 26.35
N ARG A 217 4.73 -5.12 27.30
CA ARG A 217 5.50 -4.41 28.33
C ARG A 217 6.37 -5.36 29.14
N ASN A 218 7.67 -5.08 29.20
CA ASN A 218 8.71 -5.85 29.90
C ASN A 218 8.85 -7.32 29.46
N LYS A 219 8.21 -7.76 28.36
CA LYS A 219 8.33 -9.12 27.81
C LYS A 219 9.51 -9.24 26.86
N LYS A 220 10.08 -10.45 26.76
CA LYS A 220 11.02 -10.81 25.70
C LYS A 220 10.26 -11.04 24.41
N ILE A 221 10.52 -10.22 23.41
CA ILE A 221 9.75 -10.16 22.17
C ILE A 221 10.53 -10.84 21.03
N GLY A 222 9.88 -11.78 20.33
CA GLY A 222 10.28 -12.24 19.02
C GLY A 222 9.40 -11.57 17.95
N VAL A 223 10.00 -10.98 16.90
CA VAL A 223 9.27 -10.33 15.82
C VAL A 223 9.48 -11.05 14.50
N VAL A 224 8.37 -11.41 13.86
CA VAL A 224 8.33 -11.94 12.49
C VAL A 224 7.95 -10.79 11.57
N THR A 225 8.89 -10.30 10.78
CA THR A 225 8.66 -9.13 9.93
C THR A 225 9.63 -9.11 8.74
N ASN A 226 9.40 -8.17 7.83
CA ASN A 226 10.31 -7.84 6.74
C ASN A 226 10.33 -6.31 6.53
N HIS A 227 10.91 -5.84 5.43
CA HIS A 227 10.99 -4.41 5.08
C HIS A 227 9.62 -3.71 4.96
N THR A 228 8.49 -4.44 4.88
CA THR A 228 7.15 -3.85 4.91
C THR A 228 6.66 -3.53 6.32
N GLY A 229 7.37 -3.96 7.37
CA GLY A 229 7.09 -3.66 8.78
C GLY A 229 7.33 -2.21 9.12
N LEU A 230 6.95 -1.28 8.23
CA LEU A 230 7.06 0.16 8.41
C LEU A 230 5.74 0.75 8.89
N LEU A 231 5.84 1.75 9.76
CA LEU A 231 4.76 2.66 10.08
C LEU A 231 4.64 3.74 8.97
N PRO A 232 3.53 4.47 8.88
CA PRO A 232 3.35 5.50 7.84
C PRO A 232 4.40 6.61 7.85
N ASN A 233 5.04 6.86 9.00
CA ASN A 233 6.14 7.82 9.13
C ASN A 233 7.49 7.29 8.61
N GLY A 234 7.55 6.03 8.18
CA GLY A 234 8.74 5.36 7.68
C GLY A 234 9.63 4.70 8.74
N GLU A 235 9.23 4.72 10.01
CA GLU A 235 9.95 3.98 11.07
C GLU A 235 9.61 2.49 11.01
N HIS A 236 10.61 1.65 11.21
CA HIS A 236 10.43 0.20 11.19
C HIS A 236 10.05 -0.31 12.60
N ILE A 237 9.08 -1.23 12.67
CA ILE A 237 8.60 -1.79 13.95
C ILE A 237 9.74 -2.35 14.83
N VAL A 238 10.74 -2.99 14.21
CA VAL A 238 11.93 -3.50 14.91
C VAL A 238 12.71 -2.39 15.61
N ASP A 239 12.89 -1.25 14.93
CA ASP A 239 13.64 -0.12 15.47
C ASP A 239 12.90 0.52 16.65
N LEU A 240 11.56 0.68 16.52
CA LEU A 240 10.70 1.20 17.58
C LEU A 240 10.70 0.31 18.84
N LEU A 241 10.54 -1.00 18.64
CA LEU A 241 10.58 -1.95 19.76
C LEU A 241 11.95 -2.02 20.42
N HIS A 242 13.03 -1.92 19.64
CA HIS A 242 14.40 -1.95 20.17
C HIS A 242 14.76 -0.71 21.00
N GLN A 243 14.26 0.47 20.57
CA GLN A 243 14.55 1.75 21.24
C GLN A 243 13.66 2.00 22.46
N ASN A 244 12.53 1.34 22.58
CA ASN A 244 11.59 1.56 23.67
C ASN A 244 12.11 0.92 24.97
N PRO A 245 12.32 1.67 26.06
CA PRO A 245 12.88 1.16 27.32
C PRO A 245 11.99 0.14 28.04
N ASP A 246 10.69 0.13 27.73
CA ASP A 246 9.71 -0.77 28.33
C ASP A 246 9.52 -2.08 27.55
N THR A 247 10.30 -2.32 26.50
CA THR A 247 10.28 -3.55 25.69
C THR A 247 11.65 -4.23 25.69
N LYS A 248 11.66 -5.56 25.45
CA LYS A 248 12.89 -6.36 25.37
C LYS A 248 12.88 -7.16 24.08
N LEU A 249 13.25 -6.54 22.96
CA LEU A 249 13.38 -7.25 21.69
C LEU A 249 14.58 -8.21 21.77
N THR A 250 14.35 -9.51 21.56
CA THR A 250 15.38 -10.56 21.75
C THR A 250 15.67 -11.33 20.48
N MET A 251 14.69 -11.48 19.56
CA MET A 251 14.82 -12.32 18.39
C MET A 251 14.06 -11.74 17.20
N LEU A 252 14.66 -11.86 16.02
CA LEU A 252 14.04 -11.48 14.75
C LEU A 252 13.90 -12.71 13.84
N PHE A 253 12.76 -12.80 13.16
CA PHE A 253 12.47 -13.86 12.19
C PHE A 253 12.14 -13.21 10.84
N GLY A 254 12.95 -13.51 9.83
CA GLY A 254 12.77 -13.00 8.46
C GLY A 254 12.08 -14.05 7.58
N PRO A 255 11.03 -13.71 6.83
CA PRO A 255 10.50 -14.56 5.77
C PRO A 255 11.40 -14.53 4.53
N GLU A 256 10.89 -14.97 3.39
CA GLU A 256 11.50 -14.74 2.07
C GLU A 256 11.87 -13.23 1.93
N HIS A 257 13.03 -12.94 1.35
CA HIS A 257 13.62 -11.59 1.18
C HIS A 257 14.19 -10.94 2.46
N GLY A 258 14.22 -11.62 3.61
CA GLY A 258 14.84 -11.14 4.85
C GLY A 258 14.12 -9.98 5.53
N ILE A 259 14.74 -9.41 6.59
CA ILE A 259 14.09 -8.39 7.44
C ILE A 259 14.13 -6.99 6.83
N ARG A 260 15.19 -6.62 6.10
CA ARG A 260 15.36 -5.27 5.52
C ARG A 260 15.08 -5.21 4.01
N GLY A 261 14.77 -6.35 3.36
CA GLY A 261 14.28 -6.40 1.97
C GLY A 261 15.33 -6.17 0.88
N GLU A 262 16.60 -6.40 1.17
CA GLU A 262 17.70 -6.09 0.26
C GLU A 262 18.05 -7.22 -0.72
N GLU A 263 17.46 -8.43 -0.59
CA GLU A 263 17.85 -9.59 -1.36
C GLU A 263 16.66 -10.39 -1.92
N ASP A 264 16.71 -10.74 -3.21
CA ASP A 264 15.81 -11.75 -3.84
C ASP A 264 16.46 -13.16 -3.81
N THR A 265 17.44 -13.39 -2.93
CA THR A 265 18.21 -14.62 -2.80
C THR A 265 17.91 -15.34 -1.49
N HIS A 266 18.50 -16.54 -1.32
CA HIS A 266 18.35 -17.32 -0.09
C HIS A 266 18.94 -16.59 1.12
N VAL A 267 18.07 -16.03 1.96
CA VAL A 267 18.46 -15.41 3.23
C VAL A 267 18.87 -16.50 4.23
N THR A 268 20.11 -16.43 4.69
CA THR A 268 20.62 -17.28 5.79
C THR A 268 20.49 -16.57 7.13
N ASP A 269 20.64 -17.32 8.23
CA ASP A 269 20.71 -16.72 9.56
C ASP A 269 21.81 -15.66 9.62
N SER A 270 21.49 -14.50 10.17
CA SER A 270 22.35 -13.31 10.17
C SER A 270 22.18 -12.50 11.48
N LYS A 271 22.74 -11.30 11.50
CA LYS A 271 22.46 -10.30 12.53
C LYS A 271 21.95 -9.03 11.86
N ASP A 272 20.92 -8.45 12.44
CA ASP A 272 20.43 -7.13 12.01
C ASP A 272 21.48 -6.04 12.34
N GLU A 273 21.91 -5.28 11.37
CA GLU A 273 23.01 -4.32 11.52
C GLU A 273 22.69 -3.19 12.49
N LYS A 274 21.41 -2.75 12.56
CA LYS A 274 21.00 -1.66 13.43
C LYS A 274 20.88 -2.06 14.89
N THR A 275 20.28 -3.22 15.16
CA THR A 275 20.01 -3.67 16.54
C THR A 275 21.05 -4.64 17.07
N GLY A 276 21.85 -5.25 16.19
CA GLY A 276 22.79 -6.31 16.53
C GLY A 276 22.15 -7.64 16.94
N LEU A 277 20.82 -7.75 16.83
CA LEU A 277 20.06 -8.94 17.21
C LEU A 277 20.19 -10.06 16.17
N PRO A 278 20.07 -11.33 16.61
CA PRO A 278 20.04 -12.45 15.68
C PRO A 278 18.78 -12.42 14.80
N VAL A 279 18.95 -12.70 13.53
CA VAL A 279 17.88 -12.86 12.54
C VAL A 279 17.87 -14.32 12.10
N ILE A 280 16.77 -15.01 12.33
CA ILE A 280 16.55 -16.38 11.87
C ILE A 280 15.74 -16.36 10.60
N SER A 281 16.25 -17.00 9.54
CA SER A 281 15.52 -17.15 8.29
C SER A 281 14.43 -18.22 8.41
N LEU A 282 13.18 -17.83 8.14
CA LEU A 282 12.04 -18.75 7.99
C LEU A 282 11.80 -19.12 6.52
N TYR A 283 12.83 -19.04 5.68
CA TYR A 283 12.80 -19.43 4.27
C TYR A 283 13.86 -20.49 3.96
N GLY A 284 13.53 -21.48 3.17
CA GLY A 284 14.44 -22.57 2.82
C GLY A 284 14.36 -23.76 3.74
N LYS A 285 15.42 -24.05 4.51
CA LYS A 285 15.52 -25.26 5.37
C LYS A 285 14.58 -25.18 6.59
N THR A 286 14.49 -24.03 7.22
CA THR A 286 13.63 -23.79 8.38
C THR A 286 12.48 -22.88 7.93
N ARG A 287 11.25 -23.37 8.04
CA ARG A 287 10.05 -22.60 7.70
C ARG A 287 9.16 -22.32 8.92
N LYS A 288 9.37 -23.04 10.00
CA LYS A 288 8.64 -22.95 11.26
C LYS A 288 9.66 -22.80 12.40
N PRO A 289 9.50 -21.81 13.28
CA PRO A 289 10.36 -21.68 14.44
C PRO A 289 10.38 -22.95 15.28
N THR A 290 11.56 -23.37 15.73
CA THR A 290 11.72 -24.53 16.63
C THR A 290 11.62 -24.07 18.09
N THR A 291 11.33 -25.00 19.01
CA THR A 291 11.31 -24.75 20.45
C THR A 291 12.63 -24.11 20.94
N GLU A 292 13.77 -24.52 20.38
CA GLU A 292 15.08 -23.97 20.73
C GLU A 292 15.22 -22.49 20.37
N MET A 293 14.68 -22.08 19.19
CA MET A 293 14.68 -20.69 18.71
C MET A 293 13.77 -19.79 19.57
N LEU A 294 12.78 -20.39 20.21
CA LEU A 294 11.78 -19.68 21.00
C LEU A 294 12.09 -19.59 22.50
N LYS A 295 13.19 -20.18 22.99
CA LYS A 295 13.52 -20.20 24.42
C LYS A 295 13.63 -18.82 25.09
N GLU A 296 14.05 -17.82 24.33
CA GLU A 296 14.23 -16.45 24.81
C GLU A 296 13.09 -15.51 24.35
N VAL A 297 11.89 -16.08 24.11
CA VAL A 297 10.73 -15.35 23.62
C VAL A 297 9.54 -15.59 24.57
N ASP A 298 9.01 -14.51 25.15
CA ASP A 298 7.81 -14.52 25.98
C ASP A 298 6.54 -14.22 25.15
N VAL A 299 6.70 -13.56 23.99
CA VAL A 299 5.62 -13.21 23.07
C VAL A 299 6.13 -13.09 21.64
N LEU A 300 5.41 -13.62 20.69
CA LEU A 300 5.68 -13.50 19.25
C LEU A 300 4.78 -12.43 18.63
N ILE A 301 5.36 -11.59 17.76
CA ILE A 301 4.63 -10.58 16.99
C ILE A 301 4.82 -10.87 15.50
N PHE A 302 3.74 -10.78 14.72
CA PHE A 302 3.77 -10.84 13.26
C PHE A 302 3.35 -9.48 12.67
N ASP A 303 4.19 -8.91 11.81
CA ASP A 303 3.95 -7.64 11.12
C ASP A 303 4.51 -7.66 9.71
N ILE A 304 3.73 -8.10 8.73
CA ILE A 304 4.11 -8.18 7.32
C ILE A 304 2.90 -7.83 6.44
N GLN A 305 3.11 -6.99 5.40
CA GLN A 305 2.11 -6.68 4.40
C GLN A 305 1.90 -7.85 3.42
N ASP A 306 0.68 -8.36 3.34
CA ASP A 306 0.23 -9.33 2.33
C ASP A 306 -0.44 -8.63 1.14
N ILE A 307 -0.63 -9.35 0.03
CA ILE A 307 -1.24 -8.82 -1.20
C ILE A 307 -2.65 -9.39 -1.50
N GLY A 308 -3.16 -10.31 -0.69
CA GLY A 308 -4.50 -10.86 -0.84
C GLY A 308 -4.62 -12.11 -1.74
N ALA A 309 -3.51 -12.72 -2.14
CA ALA A 309 -3.49 -13.92 -2.98
C ALA A 309 -2.94 -15.14 -2.21
N ARG A 310 -3.68 -16.27 -2.23
CA ARG A 310 -3.33 -17.52 -1.51
C ARG A 310 -1.89 -17.99 -1.66
N TYR A 311 -1.32 -17.85 -2.83
CA TYR A 311 0.01 -18.34 -3.13
C TYR A 311 1.14 -17.31 -2.88
N TYR A 312 0.79 -16.15 -2.30
CA TYR A 312 1.79 -15.23 -1.75
C TYR A 312 2.24 -15.75 -0.38
N THR A 313 3.56 -15.89 -0.20
CA THR A 313 4.11 -16.83 0.81
C THR A 313 3.99 -16.35 2.26
N TYR A 314 3.75 -15.08 2.51
CA TYR A 314 3.78 -14.51 3.87
C TYR A 314 2.68 -15.03 4.79
N ILE A 315 1.48 -15.30 4.25
CA ILE A 315 0.40 -15.89 5.03
C ILE A 315 0.72 -17.34 5.46
N LYS A 316 1.55 -18.08 4.66
CA LYS A 316 2.03 -19.39 5.09
C LYS A 316 3.05 -19.26 6.21
N THR A 317 3.96 -18.28 6.14
CA THR A 317 4.89 -17.98 7.23
C THR A 317 4.14 -17.66 8.51
N MET A 318 3.11 -16.80 8.46
CA MET A 318 2.26 -16.47 9.59
C MET A 318 1.65 -17.73 10.23
N LEU A 319 1.04 -18.58 9.42
CA LEU A 319 0.43 -19.83 9.90
C LEU A 319 1.44 -20.74 10.60
N LEU A 320 2.63 -20.93 10.03
CA LEU A 320 3.66 -21.78 10.62
C LEU A 320 4.22 -21.20 11.93
N VAL A 321 4.31 -19.88 12.04
CA VAL A 321 4.69 -19.20 13.29
C VAL A 321 3.58 -19.35 14.33
N GLN A 322 2.32 -19.19 13.95
CA GLN A 322 1.16 -19.41 14.82
C GLN A 322 1.11 -20.85 15.35
N GLU A 323 1.41 -21.84 14.51
CA GLU A 323 1.56 -23.24 14.95
C GLU A 323 2.69 -23.41 15.96
N ALA A 324 3.87 -22.80 15.70
CA ALA A 324 4.99 -22.85 16.63
C ALA A 324 4.65 -22.20 17.98
N ALA A 325 3.94 -21.06 17.96
CA ALA A 325 3.45 -20.40 19.16
C ALA A 325 2.53 -21.32 19.97
N ALA A 326 1.55 -21.95 19.31
CA ALA A 326 0.63 -22.90 19.93
C ALA A 326 1.33 -24.12 20.55
N GLU A 327 2.34 -24.67 19.88
CA GLU A 327 3.11 -25.84 20.35
C GLU A 327 4.05 -25.52 21.53
N ASN A 328 4.37 -24.26 21.76
CA ASN A 328 5.26 -23.81 22.83
C ASN A 328 4.59 -22.94 23.89
N ASP A 329 3.26 -22.85 23.88
CA ASP A 329 2.46 -22.03 24.80
C ASP A 329 2.90 -20.56 24.86
N ILE A 330 3.29 -19.98 23.71
CA ILE A 330 3.72 -18.60 23.59
C ILE A 330 2.59 -17.76 23.00
N PRO A 331 2.18 -16.64 23.65
CA PRO A 331 1.21 -15.70 23.08
C PRO A 331 1.66 -15.18 21.70
N PHE A 332 0.73 -15.11 20.77
CA PHE A 332 0.96 -14.69 19.39
C PHE A 332 0.13 -13.45 19.06
N ILE A 333 0.79 -12.36 18.69
CA ILE A 333 0.16 -11.09 18.34
C ILE A 333 0.31 -10.87 16.83
N VAL A 334 -0.81 -10.60 16.15
CA VAL A 334 -0.82 -10.21 14.74
C VAL A 334 -1.19 -8.73 14.63
N LEU A 335 -0.29 -7.93 14.09
CA LEU A 335 -0.52 -6.52 13.78
C LEU A 335 -1.20 -6.44 12.41
N ASP A 336 -2.51 -6.14 12.41
CA ASP A 336 -3.29 -6.24 11.18
C ASP A 336 -2.95 -5.15 10.18
N ARG A 337 -2.98 -5.51 8.89
CA ARG A 337 -2.69 -4.66 7.74
C ARG A 337 -3.73 -4.84 6.64
N PRO A 338 -3.97 -3.81 5.78
CA PRO A 338 -4.94 -3.89 4.70
C PRO A 338 -4.68 -5.06 3.74
N ASN A 339 -5.76 -5.67 3.23
CA ASN A 339 -5.64 -6.48 2.03
C ASN A 339 -5.41 -5.55 0.83
N ALA A 340 -4.30 -5.72 0.12
CA ALA A 340 -3.86 -4.77 -0.90
C ALA A 340 -4.87 -4.60 -2.05
N ILE A 341 -5.54 -5.68 -2.46
CA ILE A 341 -6.51 -5.69 -3.56
C ILE A 341 -7.98 -5.63 -3.08
N GLY A 342 -8.20 -5.18 -1.84
CA GLY A 342 -9.50 -5.11 -1.20
C GLY A 342 -10.04 -6.47 -0.74
N GLY A 343 -11.13 -6.43 0.02
CA GLY A 343 -11.72 -7.61 0.64
C GLY A 343 -13.04 -8.09 0.00
N ILE A 344 -13.46 -7.50 -1.13
CA ILE A 344 -14.76 -7.82 -1.74
C ILE A 344 -14.67 -8.98 -2.73
N TYR A 345 -13.66 -8.95 -3.61
CA TYR A 345 -13.48 -10.00 -4.61
C TYR A 345 -12.86 -11.25 -3.99
N VAL A 346 -13.65 -12.34 -3.98
CA VAL A 346 -13.24 -13.65 -3.45
C VAL A 346 -13.55 -14.69 -4.49
N ASP A 347 -12.51 -15.35 -5.06
CA ASP A 347 -12.66 -16.29 -6.15
C ASP A 347 -11.50 -17.29 -6.27
N GLY A 348 -11.72 -18.35 -7.04
CA GLY A 348 -10.79 -19.40 -7.36
C GLY A 348 -11.08 -20.74 -6.68
N PRO A 349 -10.46 -21.81 -7.17
CA PRO A 349 -10.63 -23.14 -6.58
C PRO A 349 -10.20 -23.18 -5.12
N VAL A 350 -11.01 -23.82 -4.27
CA VAL A 350 -10.70 -24.15 -2.88
C VAL A 350 -10.01 -25.52 -2.83
N GLY A 351 -8.87 -25.63 -2.16
CA GLY A 351 -8.03 -26.83 -2.26
C GLY A 351 -8.61 -28.10 -1.66
N LYS A 352 -9.35 -28.01 -0.57
CA LYS A 352 -9.98 -29.16 0.11
C LYS A 352 -11.40 -28.79 0.53
N PRO A 353 -12.35 -28.82 -0.41
CA PRO A 353 -13.72 -28.43 -0.12
C PRO A 353 -14.34 -29.29 0.98
N GLY A 354 -15.04 -28.64 1.93
CA GLY A 354 -15.77 -29.30 3.02
C GLY A 354 -14.90 -29.68 4.24
N GLU A 355 -13.59 -29.48 4.19
CA GLU A 355 -12.72 -29.58 5.36
C GLU A 355 -12.62 -28.22 6.11
N PRO A 356 -12.33 -28.21 7.43
CA PRO A 356 -12.04 -26.99 8.18
C PRO A 356 -10.84 -26.24 7.59
N VAL A 357 -10.92 -24.91 7.53
CA VAL A 357 -9.87 -24.07 6.89
C VAL A 357 -8.67 -23.90 7.84
N THR A 358 -7.86 -24.92 7.95
CA THR A 358 -6.69 -24.98 8.84
C THR A 358 -5.34 -24.74 8.14
N ASP A 359 -5.34 -24.58 6.83
CA ASP A 359 -4.14 -24.31 6.02
C ASP A 359 -4.48 -23.36 4.87
N ILE A 360 -3.47 -22.64 4.38
CA ILE A 360 -3.59 -21.74 3.22
C ILE A 360 -4.06 -22.47 1.96
N ASP A 361 -3.73 -23.74 1.81
CA ASP A 361 -4.14 -24.56 0.67
C ASP A 361 -5.67 -24.72 0.58
N MET A 362 -6.40 -24.45 1.66
CA MET A 362 -7.85 -24.51 1.74
C MET A 362 -8.54 -23.18 1.39
N LEU A 363 -7.76 -22.12 1.14
CA LEU A 363 -8.28 -20.83 0.70
C LEU A 363 -8.59 -20.83 -0.80
N PRO A 364 -9.51 -19.98 -1.30
CA PRO A 364 -9.57 -19.60 -2.71
C PRO A 364 -8.33 -18.77 -3.11
N ILE A 365 -8.12 -18.56 -4.40
CA ILE A 365 -6.96 -17.79 -4.89
C ILE A 365 -6.98 -16.37 -4.31
N THR A 366 -8.08 -15.63 -4.49
CA THR A 366 -8.32 -14.37 -3.79
C THR A 366 -9.24 -14.64 -2.61
N HIS A 367 -8.73 -14.46 -1.39
CA HIS A 367 -9.48 -14.80 -0.16
C HIS A 367 -10.25 -13.62 0.43
N GLY A 368 -9.90 -12.39 0.05
CA GLY A 368 -10.57 -11.16 0.49
C GLY A 368 -10.51 -10.93 2.00
N MET A 369 -9.47 -11.37 2.68
CA MET A 369 -9.27 -11.24 4.13
C MET A 369 -7.97 -10.52 4.44
N THR A 370 -7.91 -9.85 5.58
CA THR A 370 -6.67 -9.30 6.14
C THR A 370 -5.85 -10.41 6.81
N VAL A 371 -4.58 -10.12 7.15
CA VAL A 371 -3.73 -11.09 7.84
C VAL A 371 -4.26 -11.42 9.24
N GLY A 372 -4.84 -10.44 9.95
CA GLY A 372 -5.48 -10.65 11.26
C GLY A 372 -6.71 -11.53 11.17
N GLU A 373 -7.55 -11.33 10.16
CA GLU A 373 -8.72 -12.18 9.89
C GLU A 373 -8.32 -13.62 9.54
N LEU A 374 -7.27 -13.80 8.72
CA LEU A 374 -6.73 -15.11 8.39
C LEU A 374 -6.16 -15.82 9.62
N ALA A 375 -5.40 -15.10 10.46
CA ALA A 375 -4.86 -15.65 11.70
C ALA A 375 -5.98 -16.13 12.62
N THR A 376 -7.04 -15.34 12.77
CA THR A 376 -8.22 -15.67 13.57
C THR A 376 -8.94 -16.91 13.03
N MET A 377 -9.17 -16.96 11.72
CA MET A 377 -9.82 -18.10 11.06
C MET A 377 -9.00 -19.38 11.24
N PHE A 378 -7.72 -19.36 10.92
CA PHE A 378 -6.85 -20.53 11.07
C PHE A 378 -6.83 -21.01 12.54
N ASN A 379 -6.72 -20.10 13.50
CA ASN A 379 -6.67 -20.45 14.91
C ASN A 379 -7.93 -21.17 15.37
N GLN A 380 -9.10 -20.61 15.07
CA GLN A 380 -10.38 -21.17 15.51
C GLN A 380 -10.77 -22.44 14.74
N GLU A 381 -10.48 -22.52 13.44
CA GLU A 381 -10.74 -23.75 12.67
C GLU A 381 -9.81 -24.90 13.10
N ARG A 382 -8.58 -24.62 13.52
CA ARG A 382 -7.67 -25.59 14.15
C ARG A 382 -8.21 -26.08 15.50
N GLU A 383 -8.65 -25.17 16.36
CA GLU A 383 -9.27 -25.51 17.65
C GLU A 383 -10.52 -26.42 17.46
N LYS A 384 -11.43 -26.04 16.56
CA LYS A 384 -12.60 -26.86 16.19
C LYS A 384 -12.23 -28.25 15.67
N SER A 385 -11.05 -28.37 15.07
CA SER A 385 -10.50 -29.63 14.52
C SER A 385 -9.72 -30.44 15.54
N GLY A 386 -9.59 -29.96 16.78
CA GLY A 386 -8.79 -30.60 17.84
C GLY A 386 -7.28 -30.48 17.61
N LEU A 387 -6.82 -29.55 16.78
CA LEU A 387 -5.42 -29.21 16.57
C LEU A 387 -4.98 -28.15 17.58
N PRO A 388 -3.67 -28.05 17.92
CA PRO A 388 -3.18 -26.97 18.76
C PRO A 388 -3.54 -25.59 18.20
N SER A 389 -4.05 -24.70 19.05
CA SER A 389 -4.38 -23.30 18.76
C SER A 389 -3.56 -22.39 19.65
N ALA A 390 -3.16 -21.23 19.14
CA ALA A 390 -2.35 -20.25 19.86
C ALA A 390 -3.21 -19.37 20.79
N ASP A 391 -2.61 -18.83 21.85
CA ASP A 391 -3.14 -17.67 22.55
C ASP A 391 -2.96 -16.45 21.62
N LEU A 392 -3.94 -16.24 20.74
CA LEU A 392 -3.92 -15.28 19.65
C LEU A 392 -4.55 -13.96 20.05
N GLN A 393 -3.81 -12.88 19.85
CA GLN A 393 -4.31 -11.52 19.89
C GLN A 393 -4.12 -10.84 18.54
N VAL A 394 -5.18 -10.38 17.89
CA VAL A 394 -5.12 -9.53 16.71
C VAL A 394 -5.27 -8.07 17.16
N ILE A 395 -4.34 -7.20 16.75
CA ILE A 395 -4.49 -5.75 16.92
C ILE A 395 -5.08 -5.21 15.62
N PRO A 396 -6.37 -4.83 15.63
CA PRO A 396 -7.09 -4.46 14.44
C PRO A 396 -6.70 -3.06 13.96
N MET A 397 -6.97 -2.77 12.70
CA MET A 397 -6.85 -1.43 12.13
C MET A 397 -8.00 -0.52 12.58
N GLU A 398 -7.80 0.79 12.45
CA GLU A 398 -8.87 1.80 12.47
C GLU A 398 -9.07 2.39 11.07
N ASN A 399 -10.29 2.85 10.77
CA ASN A 399 -10.67 3.47 9.50
C ASN A 399 -10.49 2.58 8.25
N TYR A 400 -10.29 1.29 8.41
CA TYR A 400 -10.23 0.35 7.28
C TYR A 400 -11.63 -0.16 6.95
N GLU A 401 -11.98 -0.06 5.69
CA GLU A 401 -13.19 -0.65 5.12
C GLU A 401 -12.82 -1.73 4.12
N ARG A 402 -13.61 -2.76 4.04
CA ARG A 402 -13.36 -3.94 3.20
C ARG A 402 -13.28 -3.64 1.71
N GLU A 403 -13.98 -2.60 1.26
CA GLU A 403 -13.99 -2.10 -0.11
C GLU A 403 -12.69 -1.39 -0.50
N HIS A 404 -11.90 -0.92 0.48
CA HIS A 404 -10.68 -0.17 0.23
C HIS A 404 -9.62 -1.04 -0.45
N TRP A 405 -9.14 -0.56 -1.57
CA TRP A 405 -7.85 -0.95 -2.13
C TRP A 405 -6.73 -0.20 -1.41
N TYR A 406 -5.51 -0.67 -1.54
CA TYR A 406 -4.39 -0.14 -0.75
C TYR A 406 -4.18 1.38 -0.89
N ASP A 407 -4.33 1.93 -2.10
CA ASP A 407 -4.20 3.38 -2.38
C ASP A 407 -5.32 4.23 -1.75
N GLN A 408 -6.44 3.61 -1.39
CA GLN A 408 -7.56 4.25 -0.68
C GLN A 408 -7.38 4.23 0.85
N THR A 409 -6.37 3.53 1.35
CA THR A 409 -6.06 3.50 2.79
C THR A 409 -5.27 4.72 3.27
N GLY A 410 -4.70 5.50 2.35
CA GLY A 410 -3.78 6.57 2.68
C GLY A 410 -2.37 6.10 3.05
N LEU A 411 -2.09 4.80 3.04
CA LEU A 411 -0.77 4.25 3.36
C LEU A 411 0.17 4.33 2.14
N PRO A 412 1.47 4.60 2.34
CA PRO A 412 2.45 4.56 1.25
C PRO A 412 2.67 3.11 0.78
N TRP A 413 2.68 2.88 -0.55
CA TRP A 413 2.98 1.57 -1.09
C TRP A 413 4.46 1.21 -0.86
N ILE A 414 4.68 0.17 -0.06
CA ILE A 414 6.00 -0.43 0.11
C ILE A 414 5.97 -1.76 -0.65
N LYS A 415 6.84 -1.91 -1.65
CA LYS A 415 6.93 -3.13 -2.48
C LYS A 415 7.05 -4.37 -1.60
N PRO A 416 6.05 -5.26 -1.49
CA PRO A 416 6.15 -6.40 -0.58
C PRO A 416 7.22 -7.44 -0.98
N SER A 417 7.62 -7.44 -2.25
CA SER A 417 8.73 -8.23 -2.78
C SER A 417 9.34 -7.55 -4.01
N PRO A 418 10.53 -7.96 -4.46
CA PRO A 418 11.21 -7.36 -5.62
C PRO A 418 10.38 -7.35 -6.91
N ASN A 419 9.49 -8.32 -7.10
CA ASN A 419 8.60 -8.41 -8.25
C ASN A 419 7.16 -7.92 -7.97
N MET A 420 6.92 -7.22 -6.85
CA MET A 420 5.61 -6.64 -6.52
C MET A 420 5.72 -5.11 -6.49
N LEU A 421 6.04 -4.52 -7.65
CA LEU A 421 6.46 -3.13 -7.76
C LEU A 421 5.33 -2.13 -7.51
N THR A 422 4.12 -2.44 -7.96
CA THR A 422 2.97 -1.53 -7.91
C THR A 422 1.70 -2.24 -7.42
N LEU A 423 0.69 -1.45 -7.07
CA LEU A 423 -0.64 -1.98 -6.77
C LEU A 423 -1.29 -2.63 -8.01
N THR A 424 -0.99 -2.13 -9.22
CA THR A 424 -1.44 -2.75 -10.48
C THR A 424 -0.86 -4.14 -10.63
N THR A 425 0.44 -4.30 -10.35
CA THR A 425 1.09 -5.62 -10.29
C THR A 425 0.35 -6.57 -9.33
N ALA A 426 -0.01 -6.10 -8.12
CA ALA A 426 -0.76 -6.88 -7.14
C ALA A 426 -2.17 -7.26 -7.64
N ALA A 427 -2.83 -6.37 -8.40
CA ALA A 427 -4.14 -6.63 -8.98
C ALA A 427 -4.10 -7.73 -10.04
N PHE A 428 -3.08 -7.76 -10.90
CA PHE A 428 -2.91 -8.79 -11.93
C PHE A 428 -2.33 -10.10 -11.39
N TYR A 429 -1.60 -10.07 -10.29
CA TYR A 429 -0.91 -11.24 -9.75
C TYR A 429 -1.81 -12.48 -9.59
N PRO A 430 -3.06 -12.41 -9.10
CA PRO A 430 -3.93 -13.58 -9.02
C PRO A 430 -4.23 -14.24 -10.38
N ALA A 431 -4.19 -13.47 -11.48
CA ALA A 431 -4.38 -13.96 -12.84
C ALA A 431 -3.09 -14.55 -13.41
N THR A 432 -2.05 -13.74 -13.44
CA THR A 432 -0.85 -13.96 -14.25
C THR A 432 0.22 -14.79 -13.57
N CYS A 433 0.20 -14.92 -12.23
CA CYS A 433 1.02 -15.91 -11.54
C CYS A 433 0.73 -17.34 -12.04
N LEU A 434 -0.46 -17.61 -12.59
CA LEU A 434 -0.78 -18.89 -13.23
C LEU A 434 0.11 -19.20 -14.44
N LEU A 435 0.68 -18.18 -15.12
CA LEU A 435 1.63 -18.35 -16.22
C LEU A 435 2.98 -18.93 -15.76
N GLU A 436 3.30 -18.88 -14.48
CA GLU A 436 4.43 -19.64 -13.93
C GLU A 436 4.26 -21.15 -14.10
N GLY A 437 3.01 -21.60 -14.21
CA GLY A 437 2.64 -22.98 -14.55
C GLY A 437 2.78 -23.35 -16.03
N THR A 438 3.40 -22.48 -16.84
CA THR A 438 3.59 -22.63 -18.27
C THR A 438 5.01 -22.29 -18.69
N ASN A 439 5.30 -22.40 -19.99
CA ASN A 439 6.54 -21.95 -20.61
C ASN A 439 6.54 -20.46 -21.03
N LEU A 440 5.49 -19.67 -20.67
CA LEU A 440 5.42 -18.23 -20.94
C LEU A 440 6.12 -17.42 -19.85
N SER A 441 6.52 -16.19 -20.19
CA SER A 441 6.89 -15.14 -19.23
C SER A 441 5.66 -14.33 -18.81
N GLU A 442 5.56 -14.09 -17.53
CA GLU A 442 4.59 -13.21 -16.89
C GLU A 442 5.14 -11.78 -16.68
N GLY A 443 6.26 -11.44 -17.33
CA GLY A 443 6.90 -10.13 -17.26
C GLY A 443 7.90 -9.96 -16.11
N ARG A 444 8.24 -11.02 -15.33
CA ARG A 444 9.40 -10.94 -14.42
C ARG A 444 10.65 -10.52 -15.18
N GLY A 445 11.46 -9.68 -14.59
CA GLY A 445 12.63 -9.09 -15.26
C GLY A 445 12.33 -7.80 -16.01
N THR A 446 11.15 -7.21 -15.82
CA THR A 446 10.75 -5.88 -16.31
C THR A 446 10.31 -4.98 -15.16
N LEU A 447 10.03 -3.71 -15.45
CA LEU A 447 9.45 -2.77 -14.48
C LEU A 447 7.93 -2.97 -14.25
N GLN A 448 7.28 -3.89 -14.97
CA GLN A 448 5.86 -4.22 -14.86
C GLN A 448 5.65 -5.74 -14.79
N PRO A 449 6.26 -6.43 -13.79
CA PRO A 449 6.08 -7.87 -13.64
C PRO A 449 4.60 -8.20 -13.43
N PHE A 450 4.16 -9.35 -13.95
CA PHE A 450 2.77 -9.82 -13.92
C PHE A 450 1.76 -9.02 -14.75
N GLU A 451 2.22 -8.01 -15.50
CA GLU A 451 1.39 -7.19 -16.38
C GLU A 451 1.54 -7.58 -17.86
N PHE A 452 2.29 -8.66 -18.15
CA PHE A 452 2.55 -9.15 -19.51
C PHE A 452 2.18 -10.63 -19.71
N ILE A 453 1.85 -10.96 -20.96
CA ILE A 453 1.78 -12.32 -21.49
C ILE A 453 2.79 -12.40 -22.63
N ALA A 454 3.92 -13.10 -22.44
CA ALA A 454 5.03 -13.05 -23.37
C ALA A 454 5.69 -14.40 -23.62
N ALA A 455 6.01 -14.68 -24.90
CA ALA A 455 6.85 -15.77 -25.33
C ALA A 455 7.30 -15.53 -26.79
N PRO A 456 8.43 -16.12 -27.27
CA PRO A 456 8.92 -15.93 -28.62
C PRO A 456 7.92 -16.31 -29.72
N TRP A 457 7.01 -17.24 -29.44
CA TRP A 457 6.04 -17.78 -30.39
C TRP A 457 4.66 -17.08 -30.34
N ILE A 458 4.43 -16.14 -29.42
CA ILE A 458 3.18 -15.36 -29.35
C ILE A 458 3.08 -14.40 -30.54
N LYS A 459 1.88 -14.31 -31.10
CA LYS A 459 1.47 -13.28 -32.04
C LYS A 459 0.50 -12.33 -31.32
N PRO A 460 0.98 -11.18 -30.83
CA PRO A 460 0.20 -10.31 -29.94
C PRO A 460 -1.17 -9.91 -30.48
N GLU A 461 -1.27 -9.54 -31.76
CA GLU A 461 -2.53 -9.11 -32.38
C GLU A 461 -3.58 -10.23 -32.43
N GLU A 462 -3.14 -11.48 -32.67
CA GLU A 462 -4.02 -12.65 -32.70
C GLU A 462 -4.52 -12.96 -31.28
N LEU A 463 -3.63 -12.91 -30.29
CA LEU A 463 -3.97 -13.14 -28.90
C LEU A 463 -4.91 -12.05 -28.37
N ILE A 464 -4.64 -10.77 -28.65
CA ILE A 464 -5.51 -9.65 -28.26
C ILE A 464 -6.90 -9.82 -28.86
N THR A 465 -7.00 -10.15 -30.15
CA THR A 465 -8.29 -10.40 -30.81
C THR A 465 -9.09 -11.49 -30.07
N GLN A 466 -8.42 -12.58 -29.67
CA GLN A 466 -9.07 -13.65 -28.92
C GLN A 466 -9.48 -13.20 -27.51
N LEU A 467 -8.61 -12.48 -26.78
CA LEU A 467 -8.90 -11.98 -25.42
C LEU A 467 -10.05 -10.96 -25.42
N GLN A 468 -10.06 -10.04 -26.38
CA GLN A 468 -11.16 -9.08 -26.56
C GLN A 468 -12.50 -9.75 -26.87
N SER A 469 -12.48 -10.91 -27.56
CA SER A 469 -13.71 -11.66 -27.87
C SER A 469 -14.42 -12.23 -26.63
N TYR A 470 -13.76 -12.24 -25.47
CA TYR A 470 -14.34 -12.68 -24.19
C TYR A 470 -15.07 -11.56 -23.45
N ASP A 471 -14.88 -10.31 -23.85
CA ASP A 471 -15.53 -9.12 -23.27
C ASP A 471 -15.34 -9.03 -21.75
N LEU A 472 -14.05 -9.12 -21.31
CA LEU A 472 -13.70 -9.06 -19.90
C LEU A 472 -13.68 -7.60 -19.41
N ASP A 473 -14.43 -7.33 -18.35
CA ASP A 473 -14.50 -6.00 -17.74
C ASP A 473 -13.19 -5.61 -17.04
N GLY A 474 -12.88 -4.33 -17.09
CA GLY A 474 -11.83 -3.70 -16.26
C GLY A 474 -10.40 -3.94 -16.72
N ILE A 475 -10.20 -4.49 -17.95
CA ILE A 475 -8.88 -4.77 -18.51
C ILE A 475 -8.83 -4.36 -19.99
N SER A 476 -7.69 -3.82 -20.41
CA SER A 476 -7.36 -3.60 -21.82
C SER A 476 -6.03 -4.23 -22.18
N TYR A 477 -5.76 -4.37 -23.49
CA TYR A 477 -4.62 -5.09 -24.01
C TYR A 477 -3.96 -4.30 -25.12
N GLU A 478 -2.61 -4.25 -25.13
CA GLU A 478 -1.80 -3.61 -26.17
C GLU A 478 -0.68 -4.53 -26.61
N THR A 479 -0.23 -4.36 -27.88
CA THR A 479 0.92 -5.08 -28.40
C THR A 479 2.20 -4.39 -27.97
N THR A 480 3.18 -5.16 -27.52
CA THR A 480 4.49 -4.63 -27.15
C THR A 480 5.60 -5.68 -27.33
N ARG A 481 6.81 -5.33 -26.95
CA ARG A 481 7.96 -6.24 -26.83
C ARG A 481 8.64 -5.99 -25.49
N ILE A 482 9.11 -7.05 -24.84
CA ILE A 482 9.85 -6.96 -23.60
C ILE A 482 11.19 -7.66 -23.71
N THR A 483 12.16 -7.20 -22.94
CA THR A 483 13.47 -7.87 -22.77
C THR A 483 13.68 -8.11 -21.27
N PRO A 484 13.29 -9.31 -20.75
CA PRO A 484 13.45 -9.61 -19.33
C PRO A 484 14.92 -9.57 -18.91
N GLN A 485 15.22 -8.96 -17.77
CA GLN A 485 16.57 -8.81 -17.24
C GLN A 485 16.68 -9.29 -15.80
N GLN A 486 17.86 -9.72 -15.38
CA GLN A 486 18.09 -10.16 -14.00
C GLN A 486 18.21 -8.99 -13.03
N MET A 487 18.64 -7.81 -13.53
CA MET A 487 18.70 -6.58 -12.73
C MET A 487 17.49 -5.69 -13.04
N VAL A 488 16.63 -5.47 -12.05
CA VAL A 488 15.42 -4.64 -12.16
C VAL A 488 15.41 -3.63 -11.01
N ASP A 489 15.32 -2.34 -11.34
CA ASP A 489 15.28 -1.25 -10.35
C ASP A 489 16.43 -1.32 -9.32
N GLY A 490 17.60 -1.77 -9.76
CA GLY A 490 18.80 -1.91 -8.93
C GLY A 490 18.85 -3.16 -8.05
N ILE A 491 17.86 -4.05 -8.15
CA ILE A 491 17.77 -5.31 -7.39
C ILE A 491 18.02 -6.48 -8.33
N GLU A 492 18.89 -7.41 -7.92
CA GLU A 492 19.08 -8.67 -8.61
C GLU A 492 17.95 -9.64 -8.24
N ILE A 493 17.22 -10.13 -9.26
CA ILE A 493 16.15 -11.12 -9.10
C ILE A 493 16.58 -12.50 -9.60
N TYR A 494 15.80 -13.53 -9.29
CA TYR A 494 15.98 -14.83 -9.93
C TYR A 494 15.94 -14.71 -11.45
N PRO A 495 16.80 -15.41 -12.19
CA PRO A 495 16.85 -15.34 -13.65
C PRO A 495 15.45 -15.53 -14.26
N PRO A 496 14.92 -14.52 -14.95
CA PRO A 496 13.61 -14.62 -15.57
C PRO A 496 13.63 -15.54 -16.80
N LYS A 497 12.47 -16.01 -17.23
CA LYS A 497 12.34 -16.72 -18.51
C LYS A 497 12.70 -15.76 -19.65
N PHE A 498 13.39 -16.26 -20.67
CA PHE A 498 13.83 -15.47 -21.85
C PHE A 498 14.73 -14.28 -21.47
N MET A 499 15.59 -14.46 -20.46
CA MET A 499 16.53 -13.42 -20.01
C MET A 499 17.38 -12.92 -21.18
N ASP A 500 17.50 -11.58 -21.30
CA ASP A 500 18.25 -10.86 -22.36
C ASP A 500 17.75 -11.10 -23.79
N GLU A 501 16.59 -11.75 -23.98
CA GLU A 501 15.96 -11.97 -25.28
C GLU A 501 14.80 -10.99 -25.47
N GLU A 502 14.78 -10.26 -26.59
CA GLU A 502 13.63 -9.41 -26.94
C GLU A 502 12.50 -10.26 -27.52
N ILE A 503 11.41 -10.40 -26.77
CA ILE A 503 10.25 -11.23 -27.13
C ILE A 503 8.98 -10.42 -27.32
N PRO A 504 8.06 -10.85 -28.22
CA PRO A 504 6.75 -10.25 -28.35
C PRO A 504 5.91 -10.49 -27.09
N ALA A 505 5.09 -9.51 -26.76
CA ALA A 505 4.25 -9.52 -25.56
C ALA A 505 2.91 -8.85 -25.80
N VAL A 506 1.92 -9.27 -25.02
CA VAL A 506 0.68 -8.52 -24.79
C VAL A 506 0.83 -7.85 -23.43
N GLU A 507 0.76 -6.52 -23.42
CA GLU A 507 0.68 -5.71 -22.20
C GLU A 507 -0.78 -5.59 -21.77
N MET A 508 -1.02 -5.71 -20.46
CA MET A 508 -2.33 -5.58 -19.86
C MET A 508 -2.40 -4.31 -19.01
N SER A 509 -3.48 -3.55 -19.16
CA SER A 509 -3.74 -2.36 -18.34
C SER A 509 -5.05 -2.50 -17.58
N LEU A 510 -5.03 -2.12 -16.30
CA LEU A 510 -6.21 -2.11 -15.43
C LEU A 510 -7.01 -0.84 -15.69
N THR A 511 -8.21 -0.97 -16.30
CA THR A 511 -9.06 0.17 -16.67
C THR A 511 -10.21 0.41 -15.68
N ASP A 512 -10.72 -0.65 -15.05
CA ASP A 512 -11.74 -0.57 -14.00
C ASP A 512 -11.54 -1.68 -12.97
N ARG A 513 -10.86 -1.36 -11.87
CA ARG A 513 -10.55 -2.30 -10.80
C ARG A 513 -11.78 -2.84 -10.04
N LYS A 514 -12.92 -2.13 -10.07
CA LYS A 514 -14.14 -2.58 -9.39
C LYS A 514 -14.80 -3.75 -10.12
N ASN A 515 -14.69 -3.76 -11.44
CA ASN A 515 -15.26 -4.80 -12.29
C ASN A 515 -14.23 -5.85 -12.72
N PHE A 516 -12.93 -5.59 -12.52
CA PHE A 516 -11.88 -6.55 -12.87
C PHE A 516 -11.89 -7.79 -11.97
N LYS A 517 -12.04 -8.96 -12.60
CA LYS A 517 -12.06 -10.27 -11.95
C LYS A 517 -10.80 -11.04 -12.26
N SER A 518 -9.75 -10.81 -11.49
CA SER A 518 -8.41 -11.30 -11.78
C SER A 518 -8.32 -12.82 -11.97
N VAL A 519 -8.98 -13.62 -11.12
CA VAL A 519 -8.94 -15.09 -11.21
C VAL A 519 -9.62 -15.57 -12.47
N GLU A 520 -10.81 -15.03 -12.80
CA GLU A 520 -11.51 -15.35 -14.03
C GLU A 520 -10.64 -14.98 -15.24
N ALA A 521 -10.06 -13.78 -15.28
CA ALA A 521 -9.16 -13.34 -16.34
C ALA A 521 -8.00 -14.32 -16.55
N GLY A 522 -7.39 -14.85 -15.48
CA GLY A 522 -6.35 -15.88 -15.58
C GLY A 522 -6.81 -17.15 -16.30
N ILE A 523 -8.05 -17.61 -16.05
CA ILE A 523 -8.62 -18.78 -16.74
C ILE A 523 -8.89 -18.49 -18.22
N TYR A 524 -9.40 -17.30 -18.55
CA TYR A 524 -9.61 -16.87 -19.93
C TYR A 524 -8.30 -16.74 -20.71
N ILE A 525 -7.24 -16.21 -20.06
CA ILE A 525 -5.90 -16.12 -20.65
C ILE A 525 -5.36 -17.52 -20.96
N LEU A 526 -5.40 -18.45 -19.99
CA LEU A 526 -4.93 -19.83 -20.20
C LEU A 526 -5.73 -20.54 -21.30
N HIS A 527 -7.06 -20.29 -21.39
CA HIS A 527 -7.90 -20.85 -22.46
C HIS A 527 -7.54 -20.26 -23.83
N ALA A 528 -7.33 -18.93 -23.94
CA ALA A 528 -6.91 -18.30 -25.19
C ALA A 528 -5.58 -18.87 -25.70
N LEU A 529 -4.61 -18.99 -24.79
CA LEU A 529 -3.29 -19.56 -25.10
C LEU A 529 -3.40 -21.01 -25.58
N LYS A 530 -4.18 -21.86 -24.88
CA LYS A 530 -4.35 -23.27 -25.27
C LYS A 530 -5.08 -23.41 -26.60
N LYS A 531 -6.03 -22.52 -26.89
CA LYS A 531 -6.80 -22.51 -28.15
C LYS A 531 -5.95 -22.09 -29.34
N LEU A 532 -5.13 -21.02 -29.18
CA LEU A 532 -4.35 -20.44 -30.29
C LEU A 532 -3.02 -21.15 -30.52
N TYR A 533 -2.40 -21.65 -29.46
CA TYR A 533 -1.05 -22.20 -29.48
C TYR A 533 -1.00 -23.60 -28.84
N PRO A 534 -1.81 -24.57 -29.34
CA PRO A 534 -1.90 -25.90 -28.71
C PRO A 534 -0.61 -26.71 -28.75
N GLU A 535 0.27 -26.46 -29.73
CA GLU A 535 1.55 -27.18 -29.90
C GLU A 535 2.70 -26.49 -29.16
N GLU A 536 2.67 -25.15 -29.04
CA GLU A 536 3.73 -24.34 -28.42
C GLU A 536 3.56 -24.20 -26.91
N LEU A 537 2.32 -24.24 -26.43
CA LEU A 537 2.02 -24.11 -25.00
C LEU A 537 2.38 -25.38 -24.25
N GLU A 538 3.35 -25.26 -23.34
CA GLU A 538 3.75 -26.34 -22.44
C GLU A 538 3.27 -26.08 -21.00
N TRP A 539 2.56 -27.05 -20.41
CA TRP A 539 2.20 -27.02 -19.00
C TRP A 539 3.37 -27.48 -18.11
N ARG A 540 3.76 -26.65 -17.16
CA ARG A 540 4.53 -27.06 -15.98
C ARG A 540 3.55 -27.64 -14.94
N LYS A 541 3.04 -28.86 -15.21
CA LYS A 541 1.92 -29.48 -14.48
C LYS A 541 2.02 -29.37 -12.95
N PRO A 542 3.13 -29.74 -12.28
CA PRO A 542 3.22 -29.65 -10.83
C PRO A 542 3.09 -28.20 -10.32
N ARG A 543 3.57 -27.20 -11.10
CA ARG A 543 3.48 -25.80 -10.71
C ARG A 543 2.04 -25.28 -10.88
N LEU A 544 1.43 -25.50 -12.05
CA LEU A 544 0.06 -25.03 -12.33
C LEU A 544 -0.95 -25.67 -11.37
N ASP A 545 -0.92 -27.01 -11.27
CA ASP A 545 -1.82 -27.78 -10.40
C ASP A 545 -1.59 -27.40 -8.91
N GLY A 546 -0.34 -27.11 -8.53
CA GLY A 546 0.02 -26.61 -7.20
C GLY A 546 -0.50 -25.21 -6.90
N LEU A 547 -0.48 -24.28 -7.87
CA LEU A 547 -1.07 -22.93 -7.73
C LEU A 547 -2.59 -23.01 -7.61
N LEU A 548 -3.24 -23.82 -8.44
CA LEU A 548 -4.69 -24.01 -8.48
C LEU A 548 -5.21 -24.91 -7.36
N LYS A 549 -4.33 -25.72 -6.71
CA LYS A 549 -4.66 -26.81 -5.76
C LYS A 549 -5.59 -27.88 -6.36
N THR A 550 -5.60 -27.98 -7.68
CA THR A 550 -6.36 -28.99 -8.45
C THR A 550 -5.79 -29.11 -9.86
N ASP A 551 -5.82 -30.32 -10.41
CA ASP A 551 -5.50 -30.57 -11.83
C ASP A 551 -6.73 -30.43 -12.75
N LYS A 552 -7.95 -30.31 -12.19
CA LYS A 552 -9.21 -30.28 -12.93
C LYS A 552 -9.27 -29.13 -13.94
N VAL A 553 -8.72 -27.95 -13.58
CA VAL A 553 -8.69 -26.78 -14.49
C VAL A 553 -7.84 -27.09 -15.73
N ARG A 554 -6.63 -27.58 -15.54
CA ARG A 554 -5.73 -27.94 -16.64
C ARG A 554 -6.35 -29.03 -17.54
N ILE A 555 -6.90 -30.07 -16.93
CA ILE A 555 -7.56 -31.18 -17.67
C ILE A 555 -8.75 -30.65 -18.48
N ALA A 556 -9.53 -29.72 -17.91
CA ALA A 556 -10.66 -29.12 -18.61
C ALA A 556 -10.23 -28.22 -19.79
N LEU A 557 -9.13 -27.45 -19.60
CA LEU A 557 -8.51 -26.66 -20.68
C LEU A 557 -7.99 -27.57 -21.82
N ASP A 558 -7.31 -28.67 -21.48
CA ASP A 558 -6.84 -29.65 -22.46
C ASP A 558 -8.00 -30.35 -23.21
N ALA A 559 -9.15 -30.49 -22.55
CA ALA A 559 -10.37 -31.02 -23.15
C ALA A 559 -11.16 -29.98 -23.99
N GLY A 560 -10.68 -28.74 -24.11
CA GLY A 560 -11.33 -27.65 -24.87
C GLY A 560 -12.60 -27.10 -24.22
N LYS A 561 -12.77 -27.24 -22.90
CA LYS A 561 -13.91 -26.69 -22.16
C LYS A 561 -13.85 -25.17 -22.14
N GLN A 562 -15.03 -24.52 -22.23
CA GLN A 562 -15.13 -23.07 -22.18
C GLN A 562 -14.78 -22.53 -20.77
N PRO A 563 -14.18 -21.33 -20.67
CA PRO A 563 -13.80 -20.73 -19.38
C PRO A 563 -14.94 -20.69 -18.36
N GLN A 564 -16.15 -20.33 -18.79
CA GLN A 564 -17.32 -20.26 -17.92
C GLN A 564 -17.67 -21.63 -17.29
N GLU A 565 -17.56 -22.72 -18.07
CA GLU A 565 -17.81 -24.07 -17.56
C GLU A 565 -16.75 -24.46 -16.51
N ILE A 566 -15.50 -24.04 -16.72
CA ILE A 566 -14.39 -24.28 -15.79
C ILE A 566 -14.61 -23.49 -14.49
N ILE A 567 -14.90 -22.20 -14.59
CA ILE A 567 -15.17 -21.30 -13.46
C ILE A 567 -16.37 -21.81 -12.64
N GLN A 568 -17.40 -22.34 -13.28
CA GLN A 568 -18.56 -22.88 -12.60
C GLN A 568 -18.23 -24.07 -11.67
N THR A 569 -17.13 -24.81 -11.92
CA THR A 569 -16.79 -26.03 -11.17
C THR A 569 -16.48 -25.81 -9.71
N TRP A 570 -16.07 -24.61 -9.29
CA TRP A 570 -15.72 -24.31 -7.88
C TRP A 570 -16.69 -23.35 -7.18
N GLN A 571 -17.79 -22.92 -7.84
CA GLN A 571 -18.67 -21.89 -7.26
C GLN A 571 -19.40 -22.36 -5.98
N GLU A 572 -19.79 -23.63 -5.86
CA GLU A 572 -20.43 -24.15 -4.64
C GLU A 572 -19.43 -24.25 -3.49
N ASP A 573 -18.18 -24.65 -3.76
CA ASP A 573 -17.11 -24.72 -2.77
C ASP A 573 -16.76 -23.31 -2.27
N LEU A 574 -16.68 -22.35 -3.21
CA LEU A 574 -16.45 -20.94 -2.93
C LEU A 574 -17.57 -20.34 -2.07
N LYS A 575 -18.84 -20.67 -2.34
CA LYS A 575 -19.98 -20.26 -1.54
C LYS A 575 -19.89 -20.81 -0.11
N SER A 576 -19.42 -22.03 0.03
CA SER A 576 -19.19 -22.65 1.34
C SER A 576 -18.07 -21.97 2.10
N PHE A 577 -16.94 -21.67 1.43
CA PHE A 577 -15.85 -20.88 2.00
C PHE A 577 -16.32 -19.48 2.45
N LYS A 578 -17.07 -18.76 1.61
CA LYS A 578 -17.61 -17.44 1.96
C LYS A 578 -18.45 -17.43 3.23
N LYS A 579 -19.17 -18.53 3.53
CA LYS A 579 -19.93 -18.68 4.79
C LYS A 579 -19.01 -18.89 6.00
N ILE A 580 -17.92 -19.64 5.84
CA ILE A 580 -16.92 -19.83 6.90
C ILE A 580 -16.22 -18.49 7.14
N ARG A 581 -15.70 -17.87 6.10
CA ARG A 581 -15.02 -16.56 6.10
C ARG A 581 -15.81 -15.49 6.87
N ALA A 582 -17.13 -15.40 6.62
CA ALA A 582 -17.99 -14.38 7.22
C ALA A 582 -18.03 -14.41 8.77
N GLN A 583 -17.59 -15.50 9.39
CA GLN A 583 -17.53 -15.64 10.86
C GLN A 583 -16.28 -14.98 11.46
N TYR A 584 -15.30 -14.63 10.63
CA TYR A 584 -13.95 -14.18 11.03
C TYR A 584 -13.60 -12.77 10.55
N LEU A 585 -14.54 -12.09 9.90
CA LEU A 585 -14.33 -10.74 9.41
C LEU A 585 -14.34 -9.75 10.58
N LEU A 586 -13.38 -8.82 10.57
CA LEU A 586 -13.22 -7.78 11.59
C LEU A 586 -13.77 -6.42 11.11
N TYR A 587 -13.85 -6.23 9.78
CA TYR A 587 -14.23 -4.98 9.15
C TYR A 587 -15.40 -5.13 8.20
#